data_c53da20424e114c0975ef06567db5951
#
_entry.id   c53da20424e114c0975ef06567db5951
#
_cell.length_a   1.000
_cell.length_b   1.000
_cell.length_c   1.000
_cell.angle_alpha   90.00
_cell.angle_beta   90.00
_cell.angle_gamma   90.00
#
_symmetry.space_group_name_H-M   'P 1'
#
loop_
_entity.id
_entity.type
_entity.pdbx_description
1 polymer ?
#
loop_
_entity_poly.entity_id
_entity_poly.type
_entity_poly.pdbx_seq_one_letter_code
_entity_poly.pdbx_strand_id
1 'polypeptide(L)'
;MRSKAETLEFTLLGLLSQSPLHGYEIRKRLSAIYGPFRALSFSVLYPQLRRMLEAGLIAERLDESTRRSRIIYNITKAGEKKFSQLTDLV
;
A
#
# COMPACT_ATOMS: atom_id res chain seq x y z
N MET A 1 14.95 -9.86 -12.03
CA MET A 1 13.68 -9.19 -12.43
C MET A 1 12.67 -9.31 -11.29
N ARG A 2 12.06 -8.21 -10.91
CA ARG A 2 11.07 -8.25 -9.83
C ARG A 2 9.73 -8.75 -10.35
N SER A 3 9.02 -9.53 -9.53
CA SER A 3 7.67 -9.96 -9.84
C SER A 3 6.70 -8.78 -9.76
N LYS A 4 5.50 -8.95 -10.31
CA LYS A 4 4.45 -7.94 -10.22
C LYS A 4 4.07 -7.67 -8.76
N ALA A 5 4.05 -8.72 -7.93
CA ALA A 5 3.74 -8.59 -6.51
C ALA A 5 4.80 -7.77 -5.77
N GLU A 6 6.07 -7.98 -6.07
CA GLU A 6 7.17 -7.22 -5.47
C GLU A 6 7.13 -5.75 -5.89
N THR A 7 6.84 -5.50 -7.16
CA THR A 7 6.70 -4.14 -7.67
C THR A 7 5.54 -3.41 -6.99
N LEU A 8 4.41 -4.10 -6.83
CA LEU A 8 3.24 -3.53 -6.16
C LEU A 8 3.54 -3.27 -4.68
N GLU A 9 4.21 -4.20 -4.01
CA GLU A 9 4.59 -4.02 -2.61
C GLU A 9 5.47 -2.78 -2.44
N PHE A 10 6.47 -2.62 -3.31
CA PHE A 10 7.36 -1.47 -3.29
C PHE A 10 6.58 -0.16 -3.48
N THR A 11 5.67 -0.14 -4.45
CA THR A 11 4.83 1.03 -4.72
C THR A 11 3.95 1.39 -3.52
N LEU A 12 3.33 0.37 -2.90
CA LEU A 12 2.48 0.59 -1.73
C LEU A 12 3.27 1.10 -0.54
N LEU A 13 4.45 0.55 -0.30
CA LEU A 13 5.34 1.04 0.76
C LEU A 13 5.71 2.50 0.52
N GLY A 14 6.02 2.85 -0.72
CA GLY A 14 6.33 4.23 -1.08
C GLY A 14 5.18 5.20 -0.85
N LEU A 15 3.97 4.80 -1.23
CA LEU A 15 2.78 5.62 -1.00
C LEU A 15 2.53 5.82 0.50
N LEU A 16 2.59 4.76 1.27
CA LEU A 16 2.32 4.81 2.70
C LEU A 16 3.44 5.44 3.50
N SER A 17 4.65 5.51 2.94
CA SER A 17 5.76 6.23 3.58
C SER A 17 5.51 7.73 3.62
N GLN A 18 4.68 8.25 2.72
CA GLN A 18 4.35 9.67 2.66
C GLN A 18 3.23 10.06 3.63
N SER A 19 2.21 9.22 3.74
CA SER A 19 1.11 9.45 4.67
C SER A 19 0.24 8.19 4.78
N PRO A 20 -0.47 8.01 5.89
CA PRO A 20 -1.50 6.97 5.98
C PRO A 20 -2.61 7.24 4.95
N LEU A 21 -3.16 6.19 4.38
CA LEU A 21 -4.18 6.30 3.34
C LEU A 21 -5.30 5.28 3.56
N HIS A 22 -6.51 5.67 3.21
CA HIS A 22 -7.64 4.74 3.11
C HIS A 22 -7.47 3.86 1.86
N GLY A 23 -8.09 2.68 1.87
CA GLY A 23 -8.01 1.76 0.73
C GLY A 23 -8.43 2.40 -0.59
N TYR A 24 -9.48 3.19 -0.57
CA TYR A 24 -9.96 3.91 -1.76
C TYR A 24 -8.90 4.89 -2.29
N GLU A 25 -8.23 5.61 -1.38
CA GLU A 25 -7.19 6.56 -1.77
C GLU A 25 -5.98 5.84 -2.36
N ILE A 26 -5.61 4.69 -1.80
CA ILE A 26 -4.53 3.86 -2.34
C ILE A 26 -4.87 3.47 -3.78
N ARG A 27 -6.08 2.97 -4.00
CA ARG A 27 -6.51 2.58 -5.35
C ARG A 27 -6.50 3.75 -6.32
N LYS A 28 -6.95 4.91 -5.87
CA LYS A 28 -6.97 6.12 -6.69
C LYS A 28 -5.56 6.53 -7.10
N ARG A 29 -4.61 6.48 -6.17
CA ARG A 29 -3.23 6.82 -6.45
C ARG A 29 -2.56 5.81 -7.37
N LEU A 30 -2.86 4.52 -7.19
CA LEU A 30 -2.35 3.48 -8.09
C LEU A 30 -2.87 3.66 -9.50
N SER A 31 -4.13 4.05 -9.66
CA SER A 31 -4.70 4.36 -10.98
C SER A 31 -3.97 5.53 -11.65
N ALA A 32 -3.57 6.52 -10.86
CA ALA A 32 -2.81 7.66 -11.38
C ALA A 32 -1.40 7.25 -11.82
N ILE A 33 -0.78 6.29 -11.11
CA ILE A 33 0.57 5.81 -11.43
C ILE A 33 0.56 4.88 -12.63
N TYR A 34 -0.33 3.89 -12.63
CA TYR A 34 -0.36 2.83 -13.64
C TYR A 34 -1.31 3.10 -14.80
N GLY A 35 -2.16 4.12 -14.69
CA GLY A 35 -3.16 4.45 -15.69
C GLY A 35 -4.48 3.70 -15.47
N PRO A 36 -5.59 4.24 -16.05
CA PRO A 36 -6.92 3.69 -15.80
C PRO A 36 -7.11 2.27 -16.31
N PHE A 37 -6.40 1.87 -17.38
CA PHE A 37 -6.51 0.52 -17.94
C PHE A 37 -5.68 -0.50 -17.20
N ARG A 38 -4.76 -0.04 -16.35
CA ARG A 38 -3.93 -0.90 -15.51
C ARG A 38 -4.27 -0.74 -14.04
N ALA A 39 -5.37 -0.03 -13.74
CA ALA A 39 -5.84 0.10 -12.39
C ALA A 39 -6.06 -1.28 -11.79
N LEU A 40 -5.44 -1.53 -10.65
CA LEU A 40 -5.55 -2.82 -10.00
C LEU A 40 -6.95 -3.00 -9.48
N SER A 41 -7.56 -4.14 -9.81
CA SER A 41 -8.85 -4.49 -9.28
C SER A 41 -8.74 -4.74 -7.77
N PHE A 42 -9.86 -4.66 -7.08
CA PHE A 42 -9.89 -5.00 -5.65
C PHE A 42 -9.42 -6.44 -5.40
N SER A 43 -9.62 -7.33 -6.38
CA SER A 43 -9.18 -8.72 -6.26
C SER A 43 -7.67 -8.88 -6.24
N VAL A 44 -6.91 -7.88 -6.69
CA VAL A 44 -5.44 -7.89 -6.65
C VAL A 44 -4.92 -7.06 -5.49
N LEU A 45 -5.49 -5.89 -5.28
CA LEU A 45 -5.01 -4.94 -4.25
C LEU A 45 -5.20 -5.47 -2.84
N TYR A 46 -6.41 -5.93 -2.49
CA TYR A 46 -6.67 -6.33 -1.10
C TYR A 46 -5.90 -7.57 -0.66
N PRO A 47 -5.73 -8.61 -1.49
CA PRO A 47 -4.83 -9.71 -1.11
C PRO A 47 -3.39 -9.25 -0.89
N GLN A 48 -2.91 -8.28 -1.68
CA GLN A 48 -1.57 -7.73 -1.48
C GLN A 48 -1.46 -6.99 -0.15
N LEU A 49 -2.44 -6.15 0.17
CA LEU A 49 -2.47 -5.45 1.46
C LEU A 49 -2.50 -6.44 2.63
N ARG A 50 -3.28 -7.51 2.50
CA ARG A 50 -3.35 -8.54 3.54
C ARG A 50 -2.00 -9.21 3.76
N ARG A 51 -1.30 -9.56 2.70
CA ARG A 51 0.05 -10.15 2.81
C ARG A 51 1.01 -9.20 3.53
N MET A 52 0.92 -7.91 3.25
CA MET A 52 1.77 -6.91 3.90
C MET A 52 1.40 -6.72 5.38
N LEU A 53 0.11 -6.80 5.71
CA LEU A 53 -0.35 -6.79 7.10
C LEU A 53 0.18 -7.99 7.85
N GLU A 54 0.09 -9.18 7.28
CA GLU A 54 0.57 -10.42 7.89
C GLU A 54 2.08 -10.40 8.07
N ALA A 55 2.79 -9.78 7.14
CA ALA A 55 4.25 -9.64 7.23
C ALA A 55 4.69 -8.53 8.18
N GLY A 56 3.75 -7.75 8.73
CA GLY A 56 4.07 -6.67 9.66
C GLY A 56 4.66 -5.43 9.02
N LEU A 57 4.55 -5.29 7.69
CA LEU A 57 5.09 -4.14 6.97
C LEU A 57 4.17 -2.93 7.02
N ILE A 58 2.89 -3.16 7.18
CA ILE A 58 1.87 -2.13 7.34
C ILE A 58 0.95 -2.52 8.47
N ALA A 59 0.20 -1.55 8.97
CA ALA A 59 -0.83 -1.77 9.97
C ALA A 59 -2.13 -1.13 9.48
N GLU A 60 -3.24 -1.55 10.04
CA GLU A 60 -4.53 -0.97 9.73
C GLU A 60 -5.20 -0.50 11.01
N ARG A 61 -6.02 0.53 10.88
CA ARG A 61 -6.85 1.02 11.98
C ARG A 61 -8.13 1.59 11.44
N LEU A 62 -9.14 1.62 12.29
CA LEU A 62 -10.42 2.20 11.91
C LEU A 62 -10.34 3.72 12.07
N ASP A 63 -10.71 4.43 11.03
CA ASP A 63 -10.82 5.88 11.06
C ASP A 63 -12.27 6.26 11.37
N GLU A 64 -12.50 6.72 12.58
CA GLU A 64 -13.83 7.11 13.05
C GLU A 64 -14.10 8.61 12.88
N SER A 65 -13.15 9.35 12.30
CA SER A 65 -13.28 10.80 12.12
C SER A 65 -14.29 11.20 11.05
N THR A 66 -14.76 10.24 10.24
CA THR A 66 -15.73 10.49 9.19
C THR A 66 -17.05 9.78 9.50
N ARG A 67 -18.14 10.18 8.84
CA ARG A 67 -19.45 9.53 8.99
C ARG A 67 -19.40 8.04 8.63
N ARG A 68 -18.51 7.67 7.72
CA ARG A 68 -18.31 6.27 7.32
C ARG A 68 -17.02 5.79 7.96
N SER A 69 -17.12 4.80 8.82
CA SER A 69 -15.95 4.14 9.35
C SER A 69 -15.14 3.57 8.20
N ARG A 70 -13.89 3.99 8.06
CA ARG A 70 -13.00 3.55 6.99
C ARG A 70 -11.74 2.98 7.59
N ILE A 71 -11.18 2.00 6.88
CA ILE A 71 -9.89 1.44 7.26
C ILE A 71 -8.78 2.33 6.70
N ILE A 72 -7.90 2.79 7.60
CA ILE A 72 -6.68 3.51 7.23
C ILE A 72 -5.51 2.54 7.34
N TYR A 73 -4.68 2.52 6.32
CA TYR A 73 -3.43 1.75 6.31
C TYR A 73 -2.27 2.69 6.56
N ASN A 74 -1.31 2.24 7.35
CA ASN A 74 -0.09 3.02 7.63
C ASN A 74 1.12 2.09 7.59
N ILE A 75 2.27 2.65 7.21
CA ILE A 75 3.51 1.90 7.19
C ILE A 75 4.02 1.71 8.62
N THR A 76 4.62 0.56 8.89
CA THR A 76 5.26 0.27 10.17
C THR A 76 6.75 0.57 10.08
N LYS A 77 7.46 0.51 11.21
CA LYS A 77 8.91 0.65 11.22
C LYS A 77 9.57 -0.43 10.36
N ALA A 78 9.04 -1.66 10.40
CA ALA A 78 9.54 -2.75 9.56
C ALA A 78 9.32 -2.44 8.08
N GLY A 79 8.16 -1.85 7.74
CA GLY A 79 7.87 -1.44 6.37
C GLY A 79 8.79 -0.32 5.90
N GLU A 80 9.05 0.66 6.76
CA GLU A 80 9.98 1.75 6.45
C GLU A 80 11.39 1.22 6.18
N LYS A 81 11.84 0.28 7.01
CA LYS A 81 13.14 -0.34 6.85
C LYS A 81 13.23 -1.10 5.53
N LYS A 82 12.21 -1.87 5.19
CA LYS A 82 12.18 -2.61 3.93
C LYS A 82 12.18 -1.66 2.74
N PHE A 83 11.39 -0.60 2.81
CA PHE A 83 11.34 0.40 1.74
C PHE A 83 12.70 1.06 1.53
N SER A 84 13.37 1.44 2.61
CA SER A 84 14.71 2.01 2.56
C SER A 84 15.71 1.05 1.92
N GLN A 85 15.67 -0.22 2.29
CA GLN A 85 16.54 -1.25 1.72
C GLN A 85 16.29 -1.42 0.22
N LEU A 86 15.04 -1.39 -0.20
CA LEU A 86 14.69 -1.54 -1.62
C LEU A 86 15.11 -0.32 -2.44
N THR A 87 14.98 0.89 -1.88
CA THR A 87 15.44 2.10 -2.57
C THR A 87 16.94 2.16 -2.71
N ASP A 88 17.68 1.60 -1.75
CA ASP A 88 19.15 1.55 -1.82
C ASP A 88 19.65 0.62 -2.91
N LEU A 89 18.80 -0.28 -3.40
CA LEU A 89 19.15 -1.22 -4.46
C LEU A 89 18.91 -0.68 -5.88
N VAL A 90 18.32 0.49 -5.99
CA VAL A 90 17.94 1.09 -7.28
C VAL A 90 19.03 2.00 -7.80
#